data_b8250e2aba19c255124cb2180f9bd14e
#
_entry.id   b8250e2aba19c255124cb2180f9bd14e
#
_cell.length_a   1.000
_cell.length_b   1.000
_cell.length_c   1.000
_cell.angle_alpha   90.00
_cell.angle_beta   90.00
_cell.angle_gamma   90.00
#
_symmetry.space_group_name_H-M   'P 1'
#
loop_
_entity.id
_entity.type
_entity.pdbx_description
1 polymer ?
#
loop_
_entity_poly.entity_id
_entity_poly.type
_entity_poly.pdbx_seq_one_letter_code
_entity_poly.pdbx_strand_id
1 'polypeptide(L)'
;DIGFKYGYLEIRAKVSEGVGSWSALWLLGKNLADGVTWPACGEIDILENTGSHPFQIQGTIHGPDYSGENGLTKIIQAQKPLSEDFNNYAISWNENSIEWFINGVSYNKISKTDPALVGKDWPFNQEFYLIINLAIGGWFPGEVDPELVQAELQGTG
;
A
#
# COMPACT_ATOMS: atom_id res chain seq x y z
N ASP A 1 -3.81 -15.25 -12.72
CA ASP A 1 -3.43 -13.94 -12.17
C ASP A 1 -2.49 -13.25 -13.14
N ILE A 2 -2.75 -11.97 -13.41
CA ILE A 2 -1.88 -11.15 -14.25
C ILE A 2 -0.73 -10.66 -13.38
N GLY A 3 0.47 -11.20 -13.61
CA GLY A 3 1.70 -10.68 -13.02
C GLY A 3 2.36 -9.70 -13.97
N PHE A 4 3.05 -8.72 -13.40
CA PHE A 4 3.90 -7.79 -14.15
C PHE A 4 5.16 -7.47 -13.34
N LYS A 5 6.18 -7.05 -14.04
CA LYS A 5 7.46 -6.70 -13.46
C LYS A 5 7.91 -5.37 -14.03
N TYR A 6 8.14 -4.40 -13.13
CA TYR A 6 8.55 -3.03 -13.45
C TYR A 6 7.50 -2.23 -14.24
N GLY A 7 7.69 -0.94 -14.28
CA GLY A 7 6.84 -0.01 -15.02
C GLY A 7 6.24 1.08 -14.14
N TYR A 8 5.29 1.79 -14.70
CA TYR A 8 4.48 2.79 -14.02
C TYR A 8 3.07 2.23 -13.86
N LEU A 9 2.62 2.14 -12.62
CA LEU A 9 1.26 1.73 -12.27
C LEU A 9 0.56 2.89 -11.59
N GLU A 10 -0.57 3.31 -12.14
CA GLU A 10 -1.42 4.34 -11.57
C GLU A 10 -2.84 3.82 -11.38
N ILE A 11 -3.40 4.08 -10.21
CA ILE A 11 -4.75 3.71 -9.82
C ILE A 11 -5.49 4.97 -9.41
N ARG A 12 -6.62 5.25 -10.07
CA ARG A 12 -7.51 6.32 -9.68
C ARG A 12 -8.59 5.77 -8.76
N ALA A 13 -8.55 6.16 -7.49
CA ALA A 13 -9.44 5.64 -6.46
C ALA A 13 -9.92 6.74 -5.52
N LYS A 14 -11.08 6.50 -4.93
CA LYS A 14 -11.62 7.21 -3.77
C LYS A 14 -11.71 6.16 -2.64
N VAL A 15 -11.05 6.44 -1.52
CA VAL A 15 -11.01 5.50 -0.38
C VAL A 15 -12.29 5.57 0.45
N SER A 16 -12.53 4.55 1.25
CA SER A 16 -13.62 4.54 2.22
C SER A 16 -13.37 5.54 3.36
N GLU A 17 -14.43 6.02 3.95
CA GLU A 17 -14.40 6.81 5.19
C GLU A 17 -14.86 5.97 6.39
N GLY A 18 -14.71 6.53 7.59
CA GLY A 18 -15.18 5.93 8.83
C GLY A 18 -14.11 5.17 9.61
N VAL A 19 -14.14 5.36 10.92
CA VAL A 19 -13.21 4.74 11.87
C VAL A 19 -13.32 3.22 11.81
N GLY A 20 -12.20 2.56 11.62
CA GLY A 20 -12.11 1.10 11.45
C GLY A 20 -12.02 0.63 10.01
N SER A 21 -12.22 1.51 8.99
CA SER A 21 -11.94 1.17 7.61
C SER A 21 -10.43 1.17 7.33
N TRP A 22 -10.01 0.28 6.43
CA TRP A 22 -8.63 0.19 5.94
C TRP A 22 -8.64 -0.12 4.45
N SER A 23 -8.44 0.92 3.65
CA SER A 23 -8.33 0.84 2.20
C SER A 23 -6.87 0.59 1.82
N ALA A 24 -6.61 -0.39 0.96
CA ALA A 24 -5.28 -0.72 0.49
C ALA A 24 -5.22 -0.99 -1.02
N LEU A 25 -4.19 -0.44 -1.67
CA LEU A 25 -3.78 -0.67 -3.04
C LEU A 25 -2.33 -1.16 -2.99
N TRP A 26 -2.08 -2.42 -3.28
CA TRP A 26 -0.77 -3.01 -3.02
C TRP A 26 -0.41 -4.14 -3.98
N LEU A 27 0.84 -4.50 -3.98
CA LEU A 27 1.40 -5.54 -4.83
C LEU A 27 2.05 -6.61 -3.97
N LEU A 28 1.85 -7.87 -4.32
CA LEU A 28 2.46 -9.02 -3.66
C LEU A 28 3.29 -9.83 -4.66
N GLY A 29 4.44 -10.33 -4.21
CA GLY A 29 5.35 -11.12 -5.03
C GLY A 29 4.70 -12.42 -5.49
N LYS A 30 4.74 -12.68 -6.81
CA LYS A 30 4.07 -13.83 -7.43
C LYS A 30 4.66 -15.17 -7.02
N ASN A 31 5.94 -15.19 -6.63
CA ASN A 31 6.61 -16.39 -6.11
C ASN A 31 6.06 -16.89 -4.76
N LEU A 32 5.12 -16.16 -4.13
CA LEU A 32 4.32 -16.70 -3.02
C LEU A 32 3.62 -18.00 -3.43
N ALA A 33 3.13 -18.08 -4.66
CA ALA A 33 2.50 -19.30 -5.20
C ALA A 33 3.49 -20.46 -5.38
N ASP A 34 4.77 -20.17 -5.48
CA ASP A 34 5.86 -21.14 -5.60
C ASP A 34 6.44 -21.54 -4.22
N GLY A 35 5.81 -21.10 -3.14
CA GLY A 35 6.18 -21.45 -1.77
C GLY A 35 7.16 -20.48 -1.08
N VAL A 36 7.48 -19.35 -1.70
CA VAL A 36 8.26 -18.29 -1.03
C VAL A 36 7.33 -17.50 -0.12
N THR A 37 7.47 -17.71 1.18
CA THR A 37 6.58 -17.11 2.18
C THR A 37 6.82 -15.60 2.33
N TRP A 38 5.79 -14.88 2.78
CA TRP A 38 5.92 -13.48 3.20
C TRP A 38 6.83 -13.38 4.46
N PRO A 39 7.71 -12.37 4.58
CA PRO A 39 7.90 -11.24 3.69
C PRO A 39 8.94 -11.47 2.56
N ALA A 40 9.49 -12.66 2.41
CA ALA A 40 10.53 -12.94 1.42
C ALA A 40 10.02 -12.84 -0.03
N CYS A 41 8.71 -13.04 -0.26
CA CYS A 41 8.11 -12.79 -1.57
C CYS A 41 8.07 -11.31 -1.96
N GLY A 42 8.23 -10.39 -1.00
CA GLY A 42 8.14 -8.95 -1.20
C GLY A 42 6.71 -8.43 -1.27
N GLU A 43 6.51 -7.19 -0.81
CA GLU A 43 5.25 -6.46 -0.87
C GLU A 43 5.52 -4.97 -1.12
N ILE A 44 4.70 -4.34 -1.97
CA ILE A 44 4.78 -2.92 -2.29
C ILE A 44 3.40 -2.31 -2.06
N ASP A 45 3.26 -1.48 -1.05
CA ASP A 45 2.02 -0.76 -0.77
C ASP A 45 2.05 0.58 -1.50
N ILE A 46 1.20 0.71 -2.51
CA ILE A 46 1.03 1.94 -3.28
C ILE A 46 0.28 2.96 -2.43
N LEU A 47 -0.74 2.49 -1.72
CA LEU A 47 -1.53 3.24 -0.76
C LEU A 47 -2.01 2.33 0.35
N GLU A 48 -1.82 2.77 1.58
CA GLU A 48 -2.63 2.38 2.73
C GLU A 48 -3.23 3.62 3.37
N ASN A 49 -4.53 3.54 3.69
CA ASN A 49 -5.25 4.60 4.39
C ASN A 49 -6.24 3.97 5.38
N THR A 50 -6.29 4.50 6.59
CA THR A 50 -7.29 4.11 7.59
C THR A 50 -8.26 5.25 7.84
N GLY A 51 -9.51 4.93 8.12
CA GLY A 51 -10.54 5.92 8.41
C GLY A 51 -10.27 6.74 9.68
N SER A 52 -9.46 6.23 10.61
CA SER A 52 -8.97 6.97 11.78
C SER A 52 -7.95 8.05 11.43
N HIS A 53 -7.32 7.94 10.25
CA HIS A 53 -6.33 8.91 9.76
C HIS A 53 -6.65 9.32 8.32
N PRO A 54 -7.80 10.00 8.10
CA PRO A 54 -8.37 10.19 6.75
C PRO A 54 -7.52 11.06 5.81
N PHE A 55 -6.53 11.79 6.33
CA PHE A 55 -5.62 12.63 5.56
C PHE A 55 -4.29 11.92 5.22
N GLN A 56 -4.02 10.75 5.80
CA GLN A 56 -2.74 10.09 5.63
C GLN A 56 -2.68 9.31 4.32
N ILE A 57 -1.58 9.52 3.61
CA ILE A 57 -1.16 8.71 2.47
C ILE A 57 0.08 7.97 2.91
N GLN A 58 0.01 6.64 2.95
CA GLN A 58 1.11 5.80 3.36
C GLN A 58 1.53 4.90 2.21
N GLY A 59 2.81 4.95 1.85
CA GLY A 59 3.44 4.03 0.92
C GLY A 59 4.57 3.28 1.61
N THR A 60 4.62 1.96 1.40
CA THR A 60 5.52 1.07 2.14
C THR A 60 6.15 0.03 1.23
N ILE A 61 7.30 -0.50 1.61
CA ILE A 61 7.80 -1.79 1.12
C ILE A 61 8.07 -2.72 2.30
N HIS A 62 7.78 -4.02 2.09
CA HIS A 62 8.11 -5.10 3.00
C HIS A 62 8.99 -6.14 2.31
N GLY A 63 10.01 -6.59 3.02
CA GLY A 63 10.91 -7.65 2.61
C GLY A 63 11.59 -8.28 3.83
N PRO A 64 12.53 -9.22 3.63
CA PRO A 64 13.29 -9.83 4.72
C PRO A 64 13.97 -8.78 5.59
N ASP A 65 13.77 -8.89 6.91
CA ASP A 65 14.31 -7.99 7.95
C ASP A 65 13.77 -6.53 7.92
N TYR A 66 12.74 -6.25 7.11
CA TYR A 66 12.00 -4.98 7.11
C TYR A 66 10.53 -5.23 6.72
N SER A 67 9.74 -5.68 7.67
CA SER A 67 8.33 -6.05 7.42
C SER A 67 7.44 -5.75 8.62
N GLY A 68 6.12 -5.77 8.43
CA GLY A 68 5.16 -5.39 9.44
C GLY A 68 5.42 -3.95 9.91
N GLU A 69 5.51 -3.75 11.22
CA GLU A 69 5.80 -2.44 11.82
C GLU A 69 7.19 -1.87 11.45
N ASN A 70 8.11 -2.73 10.98
CA ASN A 70 9.45 -2.35 10.55
C ASN A 70 9.56 -2.17 9.02
N GLY A 71 8.45 -2.15 8.30
CA GLY A 71 8.42 -1.84 6.87
C GLY A 71 9.03 -0.45 6.58
N LEU A 72 9.66 -0.30 5.42
CA LEU A 72 10.16 1.01 5.02
C LEU A 72 9.02 1.86 4.49
N THR A 73 8.51 2.72 5.36
CA THR A 73 7.29 3.50 5.16
C THR A 73 7.57 4.99 5.02
N LYS A 74 6.80 5.65 4.14
CA LYS A 74 6.67 7.11 4.11
C LYS A 74 5.21 7.47 4.26
N ILE A 75 4.94 8.34 5.23
CA ILE A 75 3.62 8.94 5.46
C ILE A 75 3.68 10.42 5.09
N ILE A 76 2.70 10.89 4.33
CA ILE A 76 2.44 12.30 4.07
C ILE A 76 0.99 12.63 4.38
N GLN A 77 0.67 13.93 4.48
CA GLN A 77 -0.68 14.42 4.76
C GLN A 77 -1.26 15.09 3.52
N ALA A 78 -2.45 14.66 3.11
CA ALA A 78 -3.26 15.36 2.13
C ALA A 78 -3.87 16.63 2.72
N GLN A 79 -4.30 17.56 1.87
CA GLN A 79 -5.00 18.77 2.29
C GLN A 79 -6.47 18.56 2.66
N LYS A 80 -7.05 17.42 2.20
CA LYS A 80 -8.43 16.99 2.43
C LYS A 80 -8.45 15.53 2.81
N PRO A 81 -9.51 15.03 3.47
CA PRO A 81 -9.74 13.61 3.60
C PRO A 81 -9.71 12.91 2.24
N LEU A 82 -9.04 11.78 2.16
CA LEU A 82 -8.91 11.04 0.90
C LEU A 82 -10.23 10.43 0.42
N SER A 83 -11.22 10.34 1.33
CA SER A 83 -12.58 9.89 1.05
C SER A 83 -13.45 10.95 0.37
N GLU A 84 -13.05 12.23 0.33
CA GLU A 84 -13.86 13.29 -0.29
C GLU A 84 -13.86 13.22 -1.81
N ASP A 85 -12.73 12.82 -2.44
CA ASP A 85 -12.57 12.87 -3.90
C ASP A 85 -11.68 11.72 -4.41
N PHE A 86 -11.74 11.51 -5.71
CA PHE A 86 -10.81 10.61 -6.40
C PHE A 86 -9.41 11.21 -6.47
N ASN A 87 -8.43 10.39 -6.10
CA ASN A 87 -7.03 10.71 -6.26
C ASN A 87 -6.33 9.67 -7.14
N ASN A 88 -5.23 10.04 -7.78
CA ASN A 88 -4.37 9.14 -8.52
C ASN A 88 -3.19 8.73 -7.64
N TYR A 89 -3.14 7.46 -7.27
CA TYR A 89 -2.05 6.86 -6.52
C TYR A 89 -1.19 6.06 -7.47
N ALA A 90 0.12 6.29 -7.46
CA ALA A 90 0.99 5.62 -8.42
C ALA A 90 2.34 5.24 -7.86
N ILE A 91 2.97 4.28 -8.52
CA ILE A 91 4.38 3.96 -8.38
C ILE A 91 5.08 3.94 -9.73
N SER A 92 6.34 4.36 -9.74
CA SER A 92 7.31 4.05 -10.79
C SER A 92 8.30 3.05 -10.23
N TRP A 93 8.32 1.85 -10.81
CA TRP A 93 9.11 0.74 -10.30
C TRP A 93 10.07 0.22 -11.37
N ASN A 94 11.32 0.07 -11.00
CA ASN A 94 12.36 -0.50 -11.84
C ASN A 94 13.31 -1.40 -11.01
N GLU A 95 14.32 -1.97 -11.65
CA GLU A 95 15.28 -2.89 -11.00
C GLU A 95 15.95 -2.30 -9.75
N ASN A 96 16.11 -0.98 -9.70
CA ASN A 96 16.95 -0.31 -8.71
C ASN A 96 16.17 0.50 -7.67
N SER A 97 14.89 0.83 -7.95
CA SER A 97 14.13 1.71 -7.08
C SER A 97 12.63 1.60 -7.30
N ILE A 98 11.89 2.02 -6.28
CA ILE A 98 10.45 2.25 -6.30
C ILE A 98 10.21 3.68 -5.86
N GLU A 99 9.38 4.42 -6.60
CA GLU A 99 9.05 5.82 -6.35
C GLU A 99 7.53 5.98 -6.33
N TRP A 100 7.01 6.65 -5.32
CA TRP A 100 5.56 6.84 -5.08
C TRP A 100 5.10 8.23 -5.47
N PHE A 101 3.88 8.29 -6.01
CA PHE A 101 3.27 9.53 -6.45
C PHE A 101 1.83 9.64 -5.95
N ILE A 102 1.42 10.86 -5.66
CA ILE A 102 0.01 11.26 -5.47
C ILE A 102 -0.31 12.38 -6.45
N ASN A 103 -1.34 12.19 -7.28
CA ASN A 103 -1.77 13.16 -8.29
C ASN A 103 -0.61 13.67 -9.18
N GLY A 104 0.30 12.75 -9.55
CA GLY A 104 1.49 13.05 -10.37
C GLY A 104 2.67 13.69 -9.64
N VAL A 105 2.54 13.93 -8.33
CA VAL A 105 3.62 14.52 -7.51
C VAL A 105 4.34 13.42 -6.73
N SER A 106 5.65 13.27 -6.93
CA SER A 106 6.49 12.33 -6.19
C SER A 106 6.60 12.74 -4.73
N TYR A 107 6.42 11.80 -3.80
CA TYR A 107 6.56 12.05 -2.36
C TYR A 107 7.52 11.10 -1.64
N ASN A 108 7.88 9.99 -2.26
CA ASN A 108 8.82 9.01 -1.70
C ASN A 108 9.57 8.29 -2.80
N LYS A 109 10.81 7.92 -2.51
CA LYS A 109 11.61 7.05 -3.35
C LYS A 109 12.53 6.21 -2.48
N ILE A 110 12.50 4.91 -2.67
CA ILE A 110 13.39 3.95 -2.01
C ILE A 110 14.21 3.25 -3.08
N SER A 111 15.53 3.24 -2.91
CA SER A 111 16.49 2.56 -3.77
C SER A 111 17.00 1.30 -3.09
N LYS A 112 17.37 0.28 -3.85
CA LYS A 112 18.05 -0.92 -3.32
C LYS A 112 19.39 -0.62 -2.62
N THR A 113 19.93 0.59 -2.83
CA THR A 113 21.15 1.07 -2.16
C THR A 113 20.86 1.98 -0.97
N ASP A 114 19.60 2.06 -0.53
CA ASP A 114 19.21 2.83 0.65
C ASP A 114 19.99 2.33 1.89
N PRO A 115 20.52 3.23 2.73
CA PRO A 115 21.22 2.85 3.96
C PRO A 115 20.42 1.92 4.87
N ALA A 116 19.10 2.03 4.91
CA ALA A 116 18.22 1.15 5.68
C ALA A 116 18.17 -0.29 5.16
N LEU A 117 18.63 -0.53 3.93
CA LEU A 117 18.66 -1.84 3.26
C LEU A 117 20.04 -2.49 3.21
N VAL A 118 21.06 -1.88 3.80
CA VAL A 118 22.40 -2.48 3.83
C VAL A 118 22.36 -3.85 4.50
N GLY A 119 22.77 -4.88 3.76
CA GLY A 119 22.80 -6.27 4.23
C GLY A 119 21.45 -6.98 4.21
N LYS A 120 20.40 -6.35 3.65
CA LYS A 120 19.06 -6.92 3.51
C LYS A 120 18.75 -7.24 2.05
N ASP A 121 17.84 -8.18 1.85
CA ASP A 121 17.41 -8.59 0.52
C ASP A 121 16.50 -7.54 -0.14
N TRP A 122 16.56 -7.48 -1.48
CA TRP A 122 15.70 -6.66 -2.32
C TRP A 122 14.82 -7.57 -3.20
N PRO A 123 13.64 -8.00 -2.73
CA PRO A 123 12.79 -8.99 -3.43
C PRO A 123 12.01 -8.41 -4.61
N PHE A 124 12.19 -7.13 -4.97
CA PHE A 124 11.40 -6.41 -5.97
C PHE A 124 11.95 -6.56 -7.41
N ASN A 125 12.64 -7.65 -7.71
CA ASN A 125 13.21 -7.94 -9.03
C ASN A 125 12.51 -9.12 -9.74
N GLN A 126 11.27 -9.39 -9.38
CA GLN A 126 10.42 -10.47 -9.90
C GLN A 126 9.03 -9.96 -10.29
N GLU A 127 8.15 -10.84 -10.74
CA GLU A 127 6.76 -10.49 -11.02
C GLU A 127 5.95 -10.32 -9.72
N PHE A 128 5.08 -9.31 -9.73
CA PHE A 128 4.10 -9.02 -8.68
C PHE A 128 2.70 -9.00 -9.29
N TYR A 129 1.69 -9.20 -8.47
CA TYR A 129 0.29 -9.02 -8.83
C TYR A 129 -0.38 -7.99 -7.93
N LEU A 130 -1.34 -7.26 -8.49
CA LEU A 130 -2.08 -6.22 -7.80
C LEU A 130 -3.18 -6.82 -6.92
N ILE A 131 -3.28 -6.29 -5.70
CA ILE A 131 -4.38 -6.54 -4.76
C ILE A 131 -5.01 -5.20 -4.40
N ILE A 132 -6.33 -5.17 -4.41
CA ILE A 132 -7.15 -4.02 -3.98
C ILE A 132 -8.14 -4.57 -2.96
N ASN A 133 -8.16 -3.99 -1.76
CA ASN A 133 -9.11 -4.39 -0.74
C ASN A 133 -9.54 -3.22 0.16
N LEU A 134 -10.71 -3.40 0.75
CA LEU A 134 -11.18 -2.68 1.91
C LEU A 134 -11.34 -3.68 3.05
N ALA A 135 -10.57 -3.52 4.11
CA ALA A 135 -10.74 -4.27 5.36
C ALA A 135 -11.51 -3.44 6.38
N ILE A 136 -12.25 -4.11 7.25
CA ILE A 136 -12.97 -3.49 8.36
C ILE A 136 -12.45 -4.09 9.66
N GLY A 137 -11.96 -3.24 10.56
CA GLY A 137 -11.35 -3.66 11.82
C GLY A 137 -9.97 -4.29 11.67
N GLY A 138 -9.45 -4.77 12.78
CA GLY A 138 -8.11 -5.34 12.88
C GLY A 138 -7.19 -4.45 13.72
N TRP A 139 -5.96 -4.89 13.89
CA TRP A 139 -5.01 -4.18 14.75
C TRP A 139 -4.54 -2.84 14.14
N PHE A 140 -4.47 -2.73 12.82
CA PHE A 140 -3.94 -1.55 12.13
C PHE A 140 -4.94 -0.39 12.09
N PRO A 141 -6.23 -0.55 11.68
CA PRO A 141 -7.20 0.52 11.70
C PRO A 141 -7.76 0.81 13.11
N GLY A 142 -7.57 -0.09 14.06
CA GLY A 142 -8.06 0.05 15.43
C GLY A 142 -9.54 -0.29 15.61
N GLU A 143 -10.21 0.47 16.49
CA GLU A 143 -11.64 0.28 16.79
C GLU A 143 -12.51 0.53 15.56
N VAL A 144 -13.60 -0.23 15.46
CA VAL A 144 -14.56 -0.14 14.34
C VAL A 144 -15.76 0.69 14.78
N ASP A 145 -16.13 1.65 13.93
CA ASP A 145 -17.41 2.33 14.06
C ASP A 145 -18.54 1.36 13.66
N PRO A 146 -19.49 1.04 14.56
CA PRO A 146 -20.60 0.15 14.24
C PRO A 146 -21.50 0.63 13.08
N GLU A 147 -21.60 1.95 12.88
CA GLU A 147 -22.39 2.53 11.79
C GLU A 147 -21.71 2.29 10.43
N LEU A 148 -20.39 2.31 10.38
CA LEU A 148 -19.63 1.96 9.17
C LEU A 148 -19.93 0.53 8.72
N VAL A 149 -19.86 -0.43 9.65
CA VAL A 149 -20.13 -1.85 9.32
C VAL A 149 -21.53 -2.01 8.76
N GLN A 150 -22.50 -1.30 9.31
CA GLN A 150 -23.89 -1.38 8.87
C GLN A 150 -24.10 -0.75 7.49
N ALA A 151 -23.41 0.36 7.19
CA ALA A 151 -23.47 1.01 5.88
C ALA A 151 -22.85 0.13 4.79
N GLU A 152 -21.70 -0.49 5.04
CA GLU A 152 -21.04 -1.40 4.10
C GLU A 152 -21.88 -2.65 3.81
N LEU A 153 -22.53 -3.24 4.84
CA LEU A 153 -23.43 -4.38 4.67
C LEU A 153 -24.69 -4.04 3.85
N GLN A 154 -25.12 -2.78 3.84
CA GLN A 154 -26.27 -2.32 3.07
C GLN A 154 -25.91 -1.85 1.66
N GLY A 155 -24.63 -1.80 1.33
CA GLY A 155 -24.13 -1.33 0.03
C GLY A 155 -24.41 0.15 -0.24
N THR A 156 -24.50 0.97 0.82
CA THR A 156 -24.76 2.42 0.76
C THR A 156 -23.49 3.25 0.97
N GLY A 157 -22.32 2.60 0.99
CA GLY A 157 -21.03 3.24 1.08
C GLY A 157 -20.46 3.74 -0.25
#